data_421d0df374f74f4bf9ece71d999defe9
#
_entry.id   421d0df374f74f4bf9ece71d999defe9
#
_cell.length_a   1.000
_cell.length_b   1.000
_cell.length_c   1.000
_cell.angle_alpha   90.00
_cell.angle_beta   90.00
_cell.angle_gamma   90.00
#
_symmetry.space_group_name_H-M   'P 1'
#
loop_
_entity.id
_entity.type
_entity.pdbx_description
1 polymer ?
#
loop_
_entity_poly.entity_id
_entity_poly.type
_entity_poly.pdbx_seq_one_letter_code
_entity_poly.pdbx_strand_id
1 'polypeptide(L)'
;MPFRLPKKCRSYFSDITGRDETLLDTLFDGYYLCALIGLAQGKLNTNADLEASEFLDYYPADYAESGDYIAGLLIAAEAKRKAIPVDDANALEKLMTQLVESQSRTRLSVEGENLLNQYADRGIDVILERMTGRHTSLEAFFQDYFECWNSGIFLE
;
A
#
# COMPACT_ATOMS: atom_id res chain seq x y z
N MET A 1 3.91 8.04 14.36
CA MET A 1 4.50 7.44 13.13
C MET A 1 3.51 6.47 12.50
N PRO A 2 2.99 6.77 11.33
CA PRO A 2 1.87 6.01 10.78
C PRO A 2 2.25 4.76 10.01
N PHE A 3 3.38 4.75 9.32
CA PHE A 3 3.69 3.67 8.40
C PHE A 3 4.49 2.56 9.05
N ARG A 4 3.91 1.35 9.05
CA ARG A 4 4.56 0.14 9.54
C ARG A 4 4.73 -0.83 8.38
N LEU A 5 5.96 -1.25 8.18
CA LEU A 5 6.31 -2.12 7.06
C LEU A 5 5.81 -3.55 7.34
N PRO A 6 5.13 -4.20 6.38
CA PRO A 6 4.92 -5.63 6.47
C PRO A 6 6.26 -6.36 6.60
N LYS A 7 6.34 -7.32 7.52
CA LYS A 7 7.61 -8.02 7.79
C LYS A 7 8.23 -8.65 6.55
N LYS A 8 7.39 -9.16 5.66
CA LYS A 8 7.86 -9.81 4.43
C LYS A 8 8.45 -8.82 3.42
N CYS A 9 8.08 -7.54 3.50
CA CYS A 9 8.58 -6.51 2.58
C CYS A 9 10.08 -6.28 2.74
N ARG A 10 10.56 -6.17 3.98
CA ARG A 10 11.98 -5.84 4.20
C ARG A 10 12.90 -6.89 3.57
N SER A 11 12.64 -8.15 3.81
CA SER A 11 13.46 -9.22 3.25
C SER A 11 13.32 -9.33 1.73
N TYR A 12 12.12 -9.14 1.21
CA TYR A 12 11.88 -9.22 -0.23
C TYR A 12 12.58 -8.09 -0.98
N PHE A 13 12.36 -6.86 -0.55
CA PHE A 13 12.90 -5.70 -1.26
C PHE A 13 14.37 -5.43 -0.96
N SER A 14 14.91 -5.92 0.16
CA SER A 14 16.34 -5.77 0.46
C SER A 14 17.23 -6.48 -0.57
N ASP A 15 16.79 -7.60 -1.12
CA ASP A 15 17.52 -8.31 -2.17
C ASP A 15 17.53 -7.52 -3.48
N ILE A 16 16.50 -6.72 -3.72
CA ILE A 16 16.35 -5.92 -4.95
C ILE A 16 17.11 -4.61 -4.83
N THR A 17 17.15 -4.03 -3.65
CA THR A 17 17.71 -2.70 -3.40
C THR A 17 19.08 -2.73 -2.76
N GLY A 18 19.59 -3.88 -2.43
CA GLY A 18 20.61 -4.27 -1.47
C GLY A 18 21.95 -3.56 -1.46
N ARG A 19 22.16 -2.49 -2.21
CA ARG A 19 23.44 -1.77 -2.26
C ARG A 19 23.30 -0.27 -2.38
N ASP A 20 22.09 0.26 -2.30
CA ASP A 20 21.86 1.67 -2.56
C ASP A 20 21.61 2.43 -1.27
N GLU A 21 22.18 3.64 -1.18
CA GLU A 21 22.06 4.52 -0.03
C GLU A 21 20.64 5.11 0.13
N THR A 22 19.77 4.89 -0.86
CA THR A 22 18.38 5.33 -0.87
C THR A 22 17.40 4.27 -0.32
N LEU A 23 17.91 3.40 0.55
CA LEU A 23 17.16 2.24 1.04
C LEU A 23 15.80 2.56 1.63
N LEU A 24 15.67 3.67 2.36
CA LEU A 24 14.40 4.06 2.97
C LEU A 24 13.35 4.45 1.92
N ASP A 25 13.74 5.22 0.92
CA ASP A 25 12.85 5.59 -0.17
C ASP A 25 12.41 4.36 -0.94
N THR A 26 13.36 3.48 -1.22
CA THR A 26 13.07 2.23 -1.93
C THR A 26 12.16 1.31 -1.12
N LEU A 27 12.31 1.26 0.21
CA LEU A 27 11.39 0.51 1.07
C LEU A 27 9.97 1.08 1.02
N PHE A 28 9.85 2.40 0.99
CA PHE A 28 8.53 3.02 0.84
C PHE A 28 7.97 2.76 -0.56
N ASP A 29 8.79 2.80 -1.60
CA ASP A 29 8.35 2.43 -2.96
C ASP A 29 7.78 1.01 -2.94
N GLY A 30 8.48 0.05 -2.32
CA GLY A 30 8.00 -1.31 -2.17
C GLY A 30 6.69 -1.39 -1.40
N TYR A 31 6.60 -0.68 -0.28
CA TYR A 31 5.38 -0.57 0.51
C TYR A 31 4.21 -0.04 -0.33
N TYR A 32 4.45 1.03 -1.07
CA TYR A 32 3.43 1.65 -1.93
C TYR A 32 2.97 0.70 -3.04
N LEU A 33 3.90 0.01 -3.69
CA LEU A 33 3.58 -0.96 -4.74
C LEU A 33 2.73 -2.12 -4.19
N CYS A 34 3.02 -2.56 -2.98
CA CYS A 34 2.21 -3.56 -2.29
C CYS A 34 0.81 -3.01 -1.94
N ALA A 35 0.76 -1.80 -1.39
CA ALA A 35 -0.51 -1.17 -1.04
C ALA A 35 -1.43 -1.03 -2.25
N LEU A 36 -0.88 -0.65 -3.42
CA LEU A 36 -1.65 -0.53 -4.65
C LEU A 36 -2.38 -1.82 -5.01
N ILE A 37 -1.72 -2.96 -4.84
CA ILE A 37 -2.34 -4.27 -5.14
C ILE A 37 -3.52 -4.54 -4.19
N GLY A 38 -3.29 -4.37 -2.90
CA GLY A 38 -4.35 -4.57 -1.90
C GLY A 38 -5.54 -3.63 -2.12
N LEU A 39 -5.25 -2.36 -2.38
CA LEU A 39 -6.27 -1.35 -2.65
C LEU A 39 -7.08 -1.68 -3.92
N ALA A 40 -6.41 -2.10 -4.99
CA ALA A 40 -7.06 -2.47 -6.23
C ALA A 40 -7.96 -3.70 -6.07
N GLN A 41 -7.52 -4.67 -5.29
CA GLN A 41 -8.34 -5.84 -4.97
C GLN A 41 -9.52 -5.50 -4.03
N GLY A 42 -9.40 -4.42 -3.24
CA GLY A 42 -10.33 -4.15 -2.15
C GLY A 42 -10.23 -5.19 -1.04
N LYS A 43 -9.05 -5.76 -0.83
CA LYS A 43 -8.79 -6.81 0.16
C LYS A 43 -7.60 -6.43 1.02
N LEU A 44 -7.75 -6.65 2.31
CA LEU A 44 -6.67 -6.41 3.29
C LEU A 44 -6.52 -7.60 4.23
N ASN A 45 -5.40 -7.63 4.94
CA ASN A 45 -5.17 -8.62 5.99
C ASN A 45 -5.51 -7.99 7.34
N THR A 46 -6.60 -8.43 7.96
CA THR A 46 -7.04 -7.92 9.27
C THR A 46 -6.02 -8.24 10.37
N ASN A 47 -5.32 -9.35 10.24
CA ASN A 47 -4.24 -9.77 11.15
C ASN A 47 -2.89 -9.56 10.47
N ALA A 48 -2.63 -8.34 10.01
CA ALA A 48 -1.42 -8.02 9.28
C ALA A 48 -0.16 -8.28 10.12
N ASP A 49 0.84 -8.89 9.51
CA ASP A 49 2.13 -9.16 10.14
C ASP A 49 3.10 -8.01 9.85
N LEU A 50 3.00 -6.98 10.68
CA LEU A 50 3.76 -5.74 10.54
C LEU A 50 4.94 -5.70 11.49
N GLU A 51 5.99 -4.97 11.11
CA GLU A 51 7.10 -4.69 12.01
C GLU A 51 6.63 -3.92 13.24
N ALA A 52 7.26 -4.18 14.39
CA ALA A 52 6.86 -3.56 15.66
C ALA A 52 7.05 -2.04 15.64
N SER A 53 8.07 -1.56 14.94
CA SER A 53 8.36 -0.13 14.84
C SER A 53 7.85 0.42 13.52
N GLU A 54 7.43 1.66 13.54
CA GLU A 54 7.13 2.39 12.32
C GLU A 54 8.42 2.74 11.59
N PHE A 55 8.40 2.73 10.27
CA PHE A 55 9.59 3.04 9.48
C PHE A 55 9.58 4.46 8.90
N LEU A 56 8.42 5.07 8.80
CA LEU A 56 8.25 6.46 8.35
C LEU A 56 7.10 7.14 9.06
N ASP A 57 7.26 8.45 9.32
CA ASP A 57 6.25 9.31 9.95
C ASP A 57 5.28 9.92 8.94
N TYR A 58 5.74 10.12 7.72
CA TYR A 58 5.02 10.80 6.66
C TYR A 58 5.56 10.36 5.31
N TYR A 59 4.91 10.79 4.25
CA TYR A 59 5.34 10.41 2.91
C TYR A 59 6.75 10.94 2.59
N PRO A 60 7.61 10.12 1.94
CA PRO A 60 8.84 10.64 1.34
C PRO A 60 8.54 11.79 0.38
N ALA A 61 9.54 12.65 0.13
CA ALA A 61 9.37 13.86 -0.67
C ALA A 61 8.70 13.62 -2.02
N ASP A 62 9.05 12.51 -2.68
CA ASP A 62 8.48 12.17 -3.99
C ASP A 62 6.98 11.84 -3.94
N TYR A 63 6.46 11.52 -2.76
CA TYR A 63 5.04 11.17 -2.56
C TYR A 63 4.25 12.27 -1.85
N ALA A 64 4.89 13.35 -1.46
CA ALA A 64 4.24 14.40 -0.65
C ALA A 64 3.00 14.98 -1.32
N GLU A 65 3.02 15.14 -2.63
CA GLU A 65 1.90 15.68 -3.40
C GLU A 65 0.84 14.61 -3.73
N SER A 66 1.13 13.34 -3.46
CA SER A 66 0.24 12.23 -3.75
C SER A 66 -0.68 11.86 -2.58
N GLY A 67 -0.59 12.58 -1.46
CA GLY A 67 -1.35 12.26 -0.25
C GLY A 67 -2.86 12.21 -0.48
N ASP A 68 -3.41 13.19 -1.19
CA ASP A 68 -4.84 13.22 -1.50
C ASP A 68 -5.25 12.08 -2.43
N TYR A 69 -4.38 11.72 -3.37
CA TYR A 69 -4.61 10.60 -4.28
C TYR A 69 -4.63 9.28 -3.52
N ILE A 70 -3.68 9.08 -2.62
CA ILE A 70 -3.61 7.87 -1.78
C ILE A 70 -4.86 7.77 -0.89
N ALA A 71 -5.28 8.89 -0.29
CA ALA A 71 -6.51 8.94 0.49
C ALA A 71 -7.72 8.55 -0.35
N GLY A 72 -7.81 9.05 -1.59
CA GLY A 72 -8.88 8.69 -2.52
C GLY A 72 -8.90 7.22 -2.86
N LEU A 73 -7.74 6.61 -3.10
CA LEU A 73 -7.62 5.18 -3.34
C LEU A 73 -8.08 4.35 -2.14
N LEU A 74 -7.71 4.79 -0.94
CA LEU A 74 -8.14 4.10 0.28
C LEU A 74 -9.67 4.16 0.46
N ILE A 75 -10.27 5.32 0.24
CA ILE A 75 -11.72 5.47 0.32
C ILE A 75 -12.40 4.56 -0.69
N ALA A 76 -11.93 4.54 -1.94
CA ALA A 76 -12.50 3.69 -2.99
C ALA A 76 -12.39 2.20 -2.62
N ALA A 77 -11.24 1.77 -2.10
CA ALA A 77 -11.03 0.40 -1.69
C ALA A 77 -11.95 0.00 -0.52
N GLU A 78 -12.07 0.87 0.49
CA GLU A 78 -12.93 0.61 1.64
C GLU A 78 -14.43 0.64 1.27
N ALA A 79 -14.83 1.52 0.38
CA ALA A 79 -16.19 1.53 -0.15
C ALA A 79 -16.51 0.21 -0.87
N LYS A 80 -15.59 -0.29 -1.68
CA LYS A 80 -15.71 -1.57 -2.35
C LYS A 80 -15.79 -2.72 -1.35
N ARG A 81 -14.89 -2.74 -0.37
CA ARG A 81 -14.83 -3.79 0.64
C ARG A 81 -16.09 -3.85 1.49
N LYS A 82 -16.66 -2.69 1.82
CA LYS A 82 -17.88 -2.56 2.63
C LYS A 82 -19.16 -2.60 1.78
N ALA A 83 -19.03 -2.79 0.48
CA ALA A 83 -20.14 -2.81 -0.47
C ALA A 83 -21.02 -1.56 -0.40
N ILE A 84 -20.41 -0.38 -0.25
CA ILE A 84 -21.12 0.90 -0.26
C ILE A 84 -21.42 1.28 -1.72
N PRO A 85 -22.70 1.50 -2.09
CA PRO A 85 -23.02 1.93 -3.45
C PRO A 85 -22.43 3.31 -3.76
N VAL A 86 -22.02 3.53 -5.01
CA VAL A 86 -21.43 4.80 -5.44
C VAL A 86 -22.40 5.98 -5.37
N ASP A 87 -23.69 5.72 -5.37
CA ASP A 87 -24.74 6.73 -5.25
C ASP A 87 -25.19 6.99 -3.80
N ASP A 88 -24.65 6.28 -2.84
CA ASP A 88 -24.94 6.50 -1.40
C ASP A 88 -23.99 7.57 -0.85
N ALA A 89 -24.33 8.83 -1.11
CA ALA A 89 -23.52 9.97 -0.73
C ALA A 89 -23.31 10.06 0.79
N ASN A 90 -24.32 9.72 1.58
CA ASN A 90 -24.23 9.79 3.04
C ASN A 90 -23.26 8.77 3.61
N ALA A 91 -23.29 7.54 3.10
CA ALA A 91 -22.39 6.49 3.54
C ALA A 91 -20.94 6.80 3.12
N LEU A 92 -20.73 7.34 1.91
CA LEU A 92 -19.40 7.76 1.43
C LEU A 92 -18.85 8.91 2.27
N GLU A 93 -19.66 9.92 2.58
CA GLU A 93 -19.24 11.05 3.41
C GLU A 93 -18.82 10.58 4.80
N LYS A 94 -19.60 9.68 5.41
CA LYS A 94 -19.27 9.09 6.70
C LYS A 94 -17.94 8.35 6.65
N LEU A 95 -17.70 7.57 5.60
CA LEU A 95 -16.45 6.85 5.39
C LEU A 95 -15.27 7.83 5.25
N MET A 96 -15.42 8.88 4.46
CA MET A 96 -14.40 9.90 4.28
C MET A 96 -14.06 10.58 5.62
N THR A 97 -15.07 10.94 6.40
CA THR A 97 -14.87 11.55 7.73
C THR A 97 -14.08 10.63 8.66
N GLN A 98 -14.29 9.33 8.55
CA GLN A 98 -13.63 8.33 9.37
C GLN A 98 -12.16 8.12 8.98
N LEU A 99 -11.83 8.18 7.70
CA LEU A 99 -10.53 7.78 7.18
C LEU A 99 -9.60 8.93 6.84
N VAL A 100 -10.12 10.13 6.59
CA VAL A 100 -9.35 11.28 6.15
C VAL A 100 -9.28 12.32 7.24
N GLU A 101 -8.10 12.89 7.43
CA GLU A 101 -7.88 14.00 8.36
C GLU A 101 -6.96 15.04 7.67
N SER A 102 -7.56 16.17 7.31
CA SER A 102 -6.86 17.20 6.52
C SER A 102 -5.66 17.82 7.24
N GLN A 103 -5.65 17.80 8.57
CA GLN A 103 -4.54 18.35 9.37
C GLN A 103 -3.40 17.34 9.57
N SER A 104 -3.60 16.09 9.21
CA SER A 104 -2.58 15.07 9.28
C SER A 104 -1.57 15.23 8.14
N ARG A 105 -0.30 14.93 8.39
CA ARG A 105 0.74 14.93 7.37
C ARG A 105 0.48 13.91 6.26
N THR A 106 -0.21 12.83 6.57
CA THR A 106 -0.54 11.79 5.61
C THR A 106 -1.89 12.00 4.94
N ARG A 107 -2.64 13.01 5.34
CA ARG A 107 -4.03 13.23 4.95
C ARG A 107 -4.98 12.16 5.46
N LEU A 108 -4.49 11.20 6.21
CA LEU A 108 -5.27 10.07 6.74
C LEU A 108 -5.46 10.22 8.24
N SER A 109 -6.58 9.70 8.74
CA SER A 109 -6.76 9.47 10.17
C SER A 109 -5.88 8.31 10.64
N VAL A 110 -5.75 8.12 11.95
CA VAL A 110 -5.03 6.96 12.51
C VAL A 110 -5.63 5.65 11.97
N GLU A 111 -6.96 5.57 11.88
CA GLU A 111 -7.63 4.40 11.32
C GLU A 111 -7.27 4.20 9.84
N GLY A 112 -7.27 5.28 9.06
CA GLY A 112 -6.89 5.22 7.64
C GLY A 112 -5.44 4.76 7.46
N GLU A 113 -4.53 5.24 8.30
CA GLU A 113 -3.12 4.81 8.27
C GLU A 113 -2.97 3.32 8.59
N ASN A 114 -3.69 2.84 9.60
CA ASN A 114 -3.69 1.42 9.96
C ASN A 114 -4.25 0.55 8.84
N LEU A 115 -5.31 0.97 8.20
CA LEU A 115 -5.89 0.25 7.06
C LEU A 115 -4.91 0.19 5.89
N LEU A 116 -4.22 1.28 5.60
CA LEU A 116 -3.24 1.30 4.52
C LEU A 116 -2.13 0.27 4.76
N ASN A 117 -1.65 0.16 5.99
CA ASN A 117 -0.67 -0.87 6.37
C ASN A 117 -1.22 -2.28 6.12
N GLN A 118 -2.48 -2.52 6.41
CA GLN A 118 -3.14 -3.82 6.19
C GLN A 118 -3.30 -4.14 4.70
N TYR A 119 -3.58 -3.14 3.88
CA TYR A 119 -3.61 -3.29 2.43
C TYR A 119 -2.22 -3.62 1.86
N ALA A 120 -1.17 -2.96 2.39
CA ALA A 120 0.20 -3.25 1.98
C ALA A 120 0.61 -4.68 2.33
N ASP A 121 0.21 -5.16 3.50
CA ASP A 121 0.48 -6.55 3.90
C ASP A 121 -0.21 -7.55 2.98
N ARG A 122 -1.43 -7.27 2.56
CA ARG A 122 -2.09 -8.10 1.54
C ARG A 122 -1.33 -8.07 0.22
N GLY A 123 -0.85 -6.91 -0.18
CA GLY A 123 -0.11 -6.74 -1.44
C GLY A 123 1.16 -7.56 -1.51
N ILE A 124 1.95 -7.60 -0.43
CA ILE A 124 3.17 -8.43 -0.44
C ILE A 124 2.83 -9.92 -0.52
N ASP A 125 1.77 -10.37 0.11
CA ASP A 125 1.32 -11.75 -0.03
C ASP A 125 0.98 -12.08 -1.48
N VAL A 126 0.29 -11.18 -2.17
CA VAL A 126 -0.05 -11.35 -3.59
C VAL A 126 1.22 -11.42 -4.46
N ILE A 127 2.19 -10.56 -4.20
CA ILE A 127 3.48 -10.61 -4.91
C ILE A 127 4.14 -11.98 -4.72
N LEU A 128 4.22 -12.45 -3.48
CA LEU A 128 4.86 -13.73 -3.17
C LEU A 128 4.12 -14.91 -3.77
N GLU A 129 2.81 -14.83 -3.89
CA GLU A 129 1.98 -15.91 -4.45
C GLU A 129 1.96 -15.94 -5.98
N ARG A 130 2.02 -14.76 -6.62
CA ARG A 130 1.66 -14.63 -8.04
C ARG A 130 2.80 -14.19 -8.96
N MET A 131 3.83 -13.54 -8.44
CA MET A 131 5.03 -13.25 -9.21
C MET A 131 5.96 -14.45 -9.19
N THR A 132 6.55 -14.75 -10.35
CA THR A 132 7.43 -15.91 -10.47
C THR A 132 8.84 -15.57 -10.01
N GLY A 133 9.29 -16.24 -8.96
CA GLY A 133 10.66 -16.16 -8.50
C GLY A 133 10.99 -14.87 -7.74
N ARG A 134 12.24 -14.83 -7.29
CA ARG A 134 12.80 -13.68 -6.59
C ARG A 134 13.68 -12.88 -7.54
N HIS A 135 13.46 -11.60 -7.60
CA HIS A 135 14.25 -10.71 -8.45
C HIS A 135 15.43 -10.14 -7.67
N THR A 136 16.58 -10.01 -8.34
CA THR A 136 17.78 -9.42 -7.75
C THR A 136 18.05 -8.02 -8.29
N SER A 137 17.34 -7.57 -9.31
CA SER A 137 17.44 -6.21 -9.83
C SER A 137 16.08 -5.52 -9.81
N LEU A 138 16.14 -4.21 -9.61
CA LEU A 138 14.92 -3.38 -9.59
C LEU A 138 14.25 -3.38 -10.97
N GLU A 139 15.04 -3.36 -12.04
CA GLU A 139 14.53 -3.39 -13.41
C GLU A 139 13.73 -4.67 -13.69
N ALA A 140 14.29 -5.82 -13.34
CA ALA A 140 13.60 -7.10 -13.54
C ALA A 140 12.34 -7.19 -12.70
N PHE A 141 12.37 -6.68 -11.48
CA PHE A 141 11.20 -6.62 -10.62
C PHE A 141 10.09 -5.77 -11.24
N PHE A 142 10.39 -4.55 -11.69
CA PHE A 142 9.39 -3.67 -12.29
C PHE A 142 8.80 -4.24 -13.56
N GLN A 143 9.64 -4.87 -14.40
CA GLN A 143 9.15 -5.48 -15.62
C GLN A 143 8.10 -6.55 -15.33
N ASP A 144 8.36 -7.44 -14.38
CA ASP A 144 7.44 -8.49 -13.98
C ASP A 144 6.20 -7.93 -13.26
N TYR A 145 6.40 -6.96 -12.38
CA TYR A 145 5.32 -6.30 -11.64
C TYR A 145 4.31 -5.67 -12.60
N PHE A 146 4.78 -4.90 -13.58
CA PHE A 146 3.88 -4.26 -14.55
C PHE A 146 3.24 -5.28 -15.49
N GLU A 147 3.94 -6.36 -15.83
CA GLU A 147 3.35 -7.43 -16.62
C GLU A 147 2.20 -8.11 -15.86
N CYS A 148 2.35 -8.33 -14.58
CA CYS A 148 1.29 -8.88 -13.73
C CYS A 148 0.07 -7.97 -13.67
N TRP A 149 0.26 -6.65 -13.63
CA TRP A 149 -0.86 -5.71 -13.75
C TRP A 149 -1.55 -5.79 -15.11
N ASN A 150 -0.77 -5.77 -16.19
CA ASN A 150 -1.31 -5.77 -17.55
C ASN A 150 -2.06 -7.06 -17.87
N SER A 151 -1.63 -8.19 -17.34
CA SER A 151 -2.28 -9.48 -17.57
C SER A 151 -3.45 -9.75 -16.61
N GLY A 152 -3.67 -8.90 -15.61
CA GLY A 152 -4.74 -9.06 -14.64
C GLY A 152 -4.44 -10.06 -13.51
N ILE A 153 -3.22 -10.57 -13.45
CA ILE A 153 -2.83 -11.58 -12.43
C ILE A 153 -3.03 -11.06 -11.00
N PHE A 154 -2.74 -9.79 -10.75
CA PHE A 154 -2.90 -9.22 -9.42
C PHE A 154 -4.36 -9.06 -9.00
N LEU A 155 -5.29 -9.08 -9.93
CA LEU A 155 -6.72 -8.87 -9.65
C LEU A 155 -7.52 -10.18 -9.60
N GLU A 156 -6.89 -11.30 -9.86
CA GLU A 156 -7.51 -12.62 -9.71
C GLU A 156 -7.65 -12.98 -8.21
#